data_540c9872b5b394e49c26a19af0c8a69a
#
_entry.id   540c9872b5b394e49c26a19af0c8a69a
#
_cell.length_a   1.000
_cell.length_b   1.000
_cell.length_c   1.000
_cell.angle_alpha   90.00
_cell.angle_beta   90.00
_cell.angle_gamma   90.00
#
_symmetry.space_group_name_H-M   'P 1'
#
loop_
_entity.id
_entity.type
_entity.pdbx_description
1 polymer ?
#
loop_
_entity_poly.entity_id
_entity_poly.type
_entity_poly.pdbx_seq_one_letter_code
_entity_poly.pdbx_strand_id
1 'polypeptide(L)'
;MDDQNDPVTMLLRHGDVRKTAHNYATFQSGAVPGRIVVPSEVNIRTTRQIPFEVDPPLHGEYRSLVEAWFKRPLQPDYQAQLTTQMATIIEEALSKPSFDVVTDLALPLQSRALTLLLNVPYSEAETWIGWGTHVFRSEGEALDANKANILYDYIDKAIDKAIETPDESLYSVLLHADFQGRKLTKEEIKGVMVLTFAGGRDTVINAITNAIAYFAEHPQSLERLNQEPKMIVRAVEEFIRYFSPLTQMGRVVTEDTVVCEHAAKADTRVSLCWASANRDASVFEQPNEIVLDRKTNPHVGFGFSHHTCLGAAHTRQILKILIQLLAEKVQSIEILDHTDNIEQWGEFDRKVGFHHLQVKLKAKN
;
A
#
# COMPACT_ATOMS: atom_id res chain seq x y z
N MET A 1 -7.80 3.27 -22.72
CA MET A 1 -6.43 2.88 -22.36
C MET A 1 -6.23 1.45 -22.84
N ASP A 2 -5.15 1.14 -23.51
CA ASP A 2 -4.83 -0.23 -23.97
C ASP A 2 -3.73 -0.80 -23.06
N ASP A 3 -3.90 -2.04 -22.64
CA ASP A 3 -2.95 -2.74 -21.78
C ASP A 3 -2.78 -4.17 -22.29
N GLN A 4 -1.71 -4.41 -23.04
CA GLN A 4 -1.41 -5.71 -23.64
C GLN A 4 -2.56 -6.28 -24.53
N ASN A 5 -3.24 -5.42 -25.30
CA ASN A 5 -4.44 -5.72 -26.09
C ASN A 5 -5.70 -6.07 -25.26
N ASP A 6 -5.70 -5.76 -23.97
CA ASP A 6 -6.85 -5.88 -23.08
C ASP A 6 -7.29 -4.47 -22.61
N PRO A 7 -8.20 -3.80 -23.37
CA PRO A 7 -8.52 -2.39 -23.15
C PRO A 7 -9.14 -2.14 -21.78
N VAL A 8 -8.82 -0.98 -21.18
CA VAL A 8 -9.27 -0.59 -19.84
C VAL A 8 -9.99 0.75 -19.91
N THR A 9 -11.24 0.79 -19.47
CA THR A 9 -12.02 2.03 -19.28
C THR A 9 -11.76 2.58 -17.89
N MET A 10 -11.18 3.79 -17.77
CA MET A 10 -10.85 4.40 -16.49
C MET A 10 -12.01 5.23 -15.94
N LEU A 11 -12.42 4.96 -14.70
CA LEU A 11 -13.42 5.71 -13.95
C LEU A 11 -12.72 6.74 -13.08
N LEU A 12 -13.13 8.01 -13.18
CA LEU A 12 -12.42 9.13 -12.58
C LEU A 12 -13.18 9.82 -11.44
N ARG A 13 -14.53 9.81 -11.48
CA ARG A 13 -15.36 10.52 -10.49
C ARG A 13 -15.53 9.70 -9.23
N HIS A 14 -15.50 10.35 -8.10
CA HIS A 14 -15.62 9.70 -6.78
C HIS A 14 -16.89 8.85 -6.64
N GLY A 15 -18.04 9.37 -7.06
CA GLY A 15 -19.32 8.63 -7.00
C GLY A 15 -19.33 7.36 -7.85
N ASP A 16 -18.80 7.45 -9.09
CA ASP A 16 -18.75 6.33 -10.03
C ASP A 16 -17.78 5.25 -9.57
N VAL A 17 -16.61 5.65 -9.08
CA VAL A 17 -15.60 4.74 -8.50
C VAL A 17 -16.18 3.98 -7.31
N ARG A 18 -16.88 4.64 -6.40
CA ARG A 18 -17.51 3.99 -5.23
C ARG A 18 -18.63 3.06 -5.62
N LYS A 19 -19.50 3.49 -6.54
CA LYS A 19 -20.62 2.67 -7.04
C LYS A 19 -20.12 1.39 -7.69
N THR A 20 -19.12 1.50 -8.55
CA THR A 20 -18.51 0.37 -9.25
C THR A 20 -17.78 -0.55 -8.27
N ALA A 21 -16.99 0.00 -7.33
CA ALA A 21 -16.31 -0.79 -6.30
C ALA A 21 -17.28 -1.57 -5.39
N HIS A 22 -18.50 -1.10 -5.22
CA HIS A 22 -19.53 -1.77 -4.42
C HIS A 22 -20.25 -2.88 -5.19
N ASN A 23 -20.38 -2.75 -6.50
CA ASN A 23 -21.12 -3.69 -7.36
C ASN A 23 -20.20 -4.85 -7.83
N TYR A 24 -19.83 -5.73 -6.91
CA TYR A 24 -18.97 -6.89 -7.21
C TYR A 24 -19.65 -7.92 -8.12
N ALA A 25 -20.97 -7.93 -8.23
CA ALA A 25 -21.68 -8.86 -9.11
C ALA A 25 -21.39 -8.60 -10.58
N THR A 26 -21.35 -7.31 -10.96
CA THR A 26 -21.05 -6.88 -12.34
C THR A 26 -19.56 -6.58 -12.57
N PHE A 27 -18.83 -6.13 -11.52
CA PHE A 27 -17.42 -5.70 -11.62
C PHE A 27 -16.54 -6.51 -10.67
N GLN A 28 -16.06 -7.65 -11.15
CA GLN A 28 -15.38 -8.65 -10.33
C GLN A 28 -13.87 -8.44 -10.21
N SER A 29 -13.34 -8.86 -9.07
CA SER A 29 -11.90 -8.98 -8.81
C SER A 29 -11.39 -10.39 -9.08
N GLY A 30 -12.23 -11.41 -9.02
CA GLY A 30 -11.90 -12.84 -9.07
C GLY A 30 -11.55 -13.39 -10.46
N ALA A 31 -11.12 -12.55 -11.38
CA ALA A 31 -10.68 -12.94 -12.73
C ALA A 31 -9.38 -13.79 -12.70
N VAL A 32 -8.64 -13.81 -13.78
CA VAL A 32 -7.31 -14.44 -13.86
C VAL A 32 -6.33 -13.68 -12.94
N PRO A 33 -5.44 -14.38 -12.22
CA PRO A 33 -4.42 -13.73 -11.39
C PRO A 33 -3.64 -12.67 -12.17
N GLY A 34 -3.51 -11.48 -11.58
CA GLY A 34 -2.80 -10.35 -12.19
C GLY A 34 -3.59 -9.53 -13.22
N ARG A 35 -4.77 -9.98 -13.70
CA ARG A 35 -5.53 -9.26 -14.73
C ARG A 35 -6.11 -7.92 -14.23
N ILE A 36 -6.52 -7.83 -12.97
CA ILE A 36 -7.07 -6.59 -12.40
C ILE A 36 -6.00 -5.58 -11.98
N VAL A 37 -4.73 -5.93 -12.02
CA VAL A 37 -3.62 -4.98 -11.90
C VAL A 37 -3.45 -4.25 -13.23
N VAL A 38 -3.13 -2.98 -13.20
CA VAL A 38 -2.93 -2.15 -14.40
C VAL A 38 -1.61 -1.39 -14.24
N PRO A 39 -0.59 -1.67 -15.05
CA PRO A 39 -0.50 -2.68 -16.12
C PRO A 39 -0.68 -4.12 -15.65
N SER A 40 -1.20 -4.99 -16.52
CA SER A 40 -1.48 -6.38 -16.19
C SER A 40 -0.22 -7.18 -15.82
N GLU A 41 -0.35 -8.06 -14.85
CA GLU A 41 0.72 -8.94 -14.35
C GLU A 41 0.50 -10.41 -14.71
N VAL A 42 -0.44 -10.72 -15.63
CA VAL A 42 -0.81 -12.11 -16.01
C VAL A 42 0.39 -12.92 -16.54
N ASN A 43 1.37 -12.26 -17.13
CA ASN A 43 2.56 -12.93 -17.69
C ASN A 43 3.57 -13.40 -16.65
N ILE A 44 3.46 -12.92 -15.39
CA ILE A 44 4.42 -13.24 -14.33
C ILE A 44 3.77 -13.80 -13.08
N ARG A 45 2.50 -13.47 -12.81
CA ARG A 45 1.81 -13.93 -11.61
C ARG A 45 1.02 -15.20 -11.88
N THR A 46 1.39 -16.27 -11.19
CA THR A 46 0.68 -17.55 -11.22
C THR A 46 -0.18 -17.76 -9.96
N THR A 47 0.20 -17.16 -8.84
CA THR A 47 -0.50 -17.26 -7.56
C THR A 47 -1.55 -16.16 -7.42
N ARG A 48 -2.79 -16.57 -7.11
CA ARG A 48 -3.90 -15.67 -6.81
C ARG A 48 -3.67 -14.96 -5.47
N GLN A 49 -3.80 -13.64 -5.45
CA GLN A 49 -3.70 -12.85 -4.23
C GLN A 49 -5.03 -12.90 -3.44
N ILE A 50 -5.02 -13.53 -2.27
CA ILE A 50 -6.19 -13.78 -1.42
C ILE A 50 -6.19 -12.79 -0.23
N PRO A 51 -7.35 -12.13 0.07
CA PRO A 51 -8.66 -12.20 -0.57
C PRO A 51 -8.87 -11.22 -1.74
N PHE A 52 -7.85 -10.50 -2.16
CA PHE A 52 -7.95 -9.40 -3.12
C PHE A 52 -8.52 -9.79 -4.49
N GLU A 53 -8.10 -10.96 -5.02
CA GLU A 53 -8.56 -11.50 -6.30
C GLU A 53 -9.66 -12.57 -6.12
N VAL A 54 -10.55 -12.33 -5.16
CA VAL A 54 -11.72 -13.17 -4.88
C VAL A 54 -12.92 -12.27 -4.64
N ASP A 55 -14.11 -12.68 -5.08
CA ASP A 55 -15.35 -11.93 -4.91
C ASP A 55 -16.23 -12.51 -3.80
N PRO A 56 -17.16 -11.72 -3.22
CA PRO A 56 -18.18 -12.24 -2.30
C PRO A 56 -19.04 -13.34 -2.94
N PRO A 57 -19.51 -14.35 -2.18
CA PRO A 57 -19.38 -14.44 -0.72
C PRO A 57 -18.02 -14.93 -0.23
N LEU A 58 -17.28 -15.66 -1.06
CA LEU A 58 -16.01 -16.31 -0.70
C LEU A 58 -14.94 -15.31 -0.19
N HIS A 59 -14.90 -14.11 -0.76
CA HIS A 59 -14.05 -13.02 -0.27
C HIS A 59 -14.22 -12.77 1.23
N GLY A 60 -15.48 -12.72 1.72
CA GLY A 60 -15.79 -12.47 3.12
C GLY A 60 -15.24 -13.57 4.04
N GLU A 61 -15.31 -14.82 3.59
CA GLU A 61 -14.78 -15.97 4.32
C GLU A 61 -13.25 -15.87 4.51
N TYR A 62 -12.50 -15.62 3.44
CA TYR A 62 -11.06 -15.42 3.55
C TYR A 62 -10.70 -14.17 4.35
N ARG A 63 -11.42 -13.07 4.13
CA ARG A 63 -11.17 -11.81 4.83
C ARG A 63 -11.32 -11.98 6.34
N SER A 64 -12.35 -12.70 6.80
CA SER A 64 -12.60 -12.93 8.22
C SER A 64 -11.44 -13.63 8.94
N LEU A 65 -10.69 -14.50 8.27
CA LEU A 65 -9.54 -15.19 8.84
C LEU A 65 -8.38 -14.25 9.21
N VAL A 66 -8.21 -13.17 8.44
CA VAL A 66 -7.04 -12.28 8.56
C VAL A 66 -7.37 -10.93 9.16
N GLU A 67 -8.63 -10.51 9.17
CA GLU A 67 -9.02 -9.15 9.57
C GLU A 67 -8.60 -8.81 11.01
N ALA A 68 -8.78 -9.74 11.95
CA ALA A 68 -8.37 -9.56 13.34
C ALA A 68 -6.84 -9.36 13.45
N TRP A 69 -6.07 -10.10 12.66
CA TRP A 69 -4.62 -9.98 12.61
C TRP A 69 -4.18 -8.61 12.11
N PHE A 70 -4.76 -8.13 11.04
CA PHE A 70 -4.45 -6.81 10.46
C PHE A 70 -4.97 -5.63 11.30
N LYS A 71 -5.77 -5.87 12.36
CA LYS A 71 -6.14 -4.89 13.38
C LYS A 71 -5.15 -4.80 14.56
N ARG A 72 -4.15 -5.69 14.67
CA ARG A 72 -3.10 -5.65 15.71
C ARG A 72 -2.39 -4.28 15.82
N PRO A 73 -2.15 -3.53 14.71
CA PRO A 73 -1.57 -2.20 14.80
C PRO A 73 -2.36 -1.18 15.63
N LEU A 74 -3.61 -1.45 15.98
CA LEU A 74 -4.42 -0.63 16.86
C LEU A 74 -4.15 -0.88 18.36
N GLN A 75 -3.41 -1.95 18.70
CA GLN A 75 -3.10 -2.32 20.07
C GLN A 75 -1.95 -1.47 20.64
N PRO A 76 -2.02 -1.03 21.91
CA PRO A 76 -0.99 -0.18 22.51
C PRO A 76 0.42 -0.79 22.48
N ASP A 77 0.56 -2.07 22.78
CA ASP A 77 1.85 -2.75 22.80
C ASP A 77 2.48 -2.82 21.40
N TYR A 78 1.67 -3.05 20.37
CA TYR A 78 2.13 -3.00 18.99
C TYR A 78 2.62 -1.60 18.62
N GLN A 79 1.86 -0.57 18.98
CA GLN A 79 2.24 0.81 18.71
C GLN A 79 3.53 1.21 19.42
N ALA A 80 3.72 0.77 20.67
CA ALA A 80 4.95 1.02 21.42
C ALA A 80 6.17 0.37 20.74
N GLN A 81 6.06 -0.90 20.34
CA GLN A 81 7.13 -1.60 19.63
C GLN A 81 7.46 -0.94 18.29
N LEU A 82 6.43 -0.61 17.49
CA LEU A 82 6.61 0.09 16.21
C LEU A 82 7.28 1.46 16.41
N THR A 83 6.86 2.22 17.43
CA THR A 83 7.45 3.52 17.74
C THR A 83 8.94 3.38 18.09
N THR A 84 9.31 2.39 18.90
CA THR A 84 10.71 2.13 19.25
C THR A 84 11.56 1.81 18.03
N GLN A 85 11.07 0.91 17.15
CA GLN A 85 11.76 0.56 15.92
C GLN A 85 11.94 1.77 14.99
N MET A 86 10.90 2.57 14.83
CA MET A 86 10.94 3.74 13.96
C MET A 86 11.82 4.86 14.52
N ALA A 87 11.82 5.06 15.84
CA ALA A 87 12.66 6.07 16.48
C ALA A 87 14.15 5.78 16.23
N THR A 88 14.58 4.52 16.35
CA THR A 88 15.96 4.11 16.03
C THR A 88 16.34 4.46 14.58
N ILE A 89 15.48 4.15 13.62
CA ILE A 89 15.75 4.43 12.19
C ILE A 89 15.85 5.95 11.94
N ILE A 90 14.98 6.74 12.56
CA ILE A 90 15.00 8.21 12.43
C ILE A 90 16.27 8.80 13.10
N GLU A 91 16.71 8.26 14.24
CA GLU A 91 17.94 8.69 14.89
C GLU A 91 19.18 8.35 14.06
N GLU A 92 19.22 7.17 13.45
CA GLU A 92 20.26 6.80 12.48
C GLU A 92 20.28 7.78 11.28
N ALA A 93 19.11 8.12 10.73
CA ALA A 93 18.99 9.08 9.63
C ALA A 93 19.49 10.49 10.02
N LEU A 94 19.14 10.95 11.23
CA LEU A 94 19.62 12.24 11.77
C LEU A 94 21.13 12.30 12.00
N SER A 95 21.80 11.17 12.21
CA SER A 95 23.26 11.09 12.39
C SER A 95 24.03 11.20 11.07
N LYS A 96 23.38 10.99 9.93
CA LYS A 96 23.99 11.04 8.61
C LYS A 96 24.09 12.48 8.08
N PRO A 97 25.17 12.84 7.35
CA PRO A 97 25.28 14.16 6.72
C PRO A 97 24.22 14.38 5.63
N SER A 98 23.84 13.33 4.93
CA SER A 98 22.72 13.21 3.99
C SER A 98 22.45 11.73 3.73
N PHE A 99 21.26 11.40 3.21
CA PHE A 99 20.88 10.02 2.90
C PHE A 99 19.75 10.00 1.86
N ASP A 100 19.57 8.87 1.20
CA ASP A 100 18.43 8.63 0.31
C ASP A 100 17.22 8.14 1.14
N VAL A 101 16.13 8.91 1.09
CA VAL A 101 14.89 8.57 1.81
C VAL A 101 14.32 7.23 1.36
N VAL A 102 14.45 6.87 0.08
CA VAL A 102 13.87 5.63 -0.46
C VAL A 102 14.59 4.42 0.10
N THR A 103 15.91 4.35 -0.07
CA THR A 103 16.72 3.17 0.25
C THR A 103 17.21 3.13 1.70
N ASP A 104 17.48 4.29 2.30
CA ASP A 104 18.08 4.37 3.65
C ASP A 104 17.05 4.58 4.77
N LEU A 105 15.80 4.95 4.43
CA LEU A 105 14.75 5.21 5.41
C LEU A 105 13.46 4.44 5.11
N ALA A 106 12.79 4.71 3.98
CA ALA A 106 11.43 4.22 3.74
C ALA A 106 11.39 2.70 3.54
N LEU A 107 12.31 2.15 2.75
CA LEU A 107 12.41 0.70 2.52
C LEU A 107 12.80 -0.06 3.80
N PRO A 108 13.83 0.33 4.57
CA PRO A 108 14.14 -0.29 5.86
C PRO A 108 12.99 -0.16 6.87
N LEU A 109 12.36 1.01 6.97
CA LEU A 109 11.26 1.25 7.89
C LEU A 109 10.07 0.34 7.56
N GLN A 110 9.64 0.31 6.29
CA GLN A 110 8.55 -0.54 5.83
C GLN A 110 8.85 -2.02 6.08
N SER A 111 10.05 -2.51 5.71
CA SER A 111 10.43 -3.91 5.86
C SER A 111 10.46 -4.33 7.34
N ARG A 112 11.03 -3.52 8.21
CA ARG A 112 11.08 -3.78 9.65
C ARG A 112 9.70 -3.70 10.30
N ALA A 113 8.86 -2.72 9.92
CA ALA A 113 7.48 -2.67 10.38
C ALA A 113 6.66 -3.91 9.94
N LEU A 114 6.97 -4.45 8.74
CA LEU A 114 6.32 -5.67 8.26
C LEU A 114 6.72 -6.91 9.08
N THR A 115 7.95 -7.01 9.63
CA THR A 115 8.30 -8.11 10.54
C THR A 115 7.41 -8.12 11.78
N LEU A 116 7.12 -6.95 12.33
CA LEU A 116 6.20 -6.82 13.46
C LEU A 116 4.77 -7.20 13.08
N LEU A 117 4.30 -6.80 11.88
CA LEU A 117 2.97 -7.19 11.40
C LEU A 117 2.86 -8.70 11.20
N LEU A 118 3.85 -9.33 10.60
CA LEU A 118 3.87 -10.78 10.36
C LEU A 118 4.21 -11.59 11.62
N ASN A 119 4.71 -10.94 12.66
CA ASN A 119 5.24 -11.56 13.89
C ASN A 119 6.35 -12.56 13.59
N VAL A 120 7.32 -12.13 12.83
CA VAL A 120 8.52 -12.90 12.46
C VAL A 120 9.78 -12.21 13.01
N PRO A 121 10.93 -12.91 13.09
CA PRO A 121 12.18 -12.29 13.56
C PRO A 121 12.52 -11.00 12.81
N TYR A 122 12.98 -9.99 13.54
CA TYR A 122 13.37 -8.68 12.99
C TYR A 122 14.44 -8.78 11.90
N SER A 123 15.31 -9.80 11.96
CA SER A 123 16.34 -10.08 10.97
C SER A 123 15.80 -10.44 9.58
N GLU A 124 14.55 -10.89 9.46
CA GLU A 124 13.93 -11.19 8.16
C GLU A 124 13.84 -9.94 7.27
N ALA A 125 13.77 -8.75 7.88
CA ALA A 125 13.74 -7.50 7.14
C ALA A 125 14.95 -7.31 6.22
N GLU A 126 16.14 -7.78 6.59
CA GLU A 126 17.36 -7.65 5.78
C GLU A 126 17.21 -8.38 4.44
N THR A 127 16.59 -9.57 4.45
CA THR A 127 16.26 -10.30 3.22
C THR A 127 15.33 -9.47 2.33
N TRP A 128 14.31 -8.87 2.91
CA TRP A 128 13.31 -8.11 2.15
C TRP A 128 13.85 -6.76 1.66
N ILE A 129 14.71 -6.11 2.42
CA ILE A 129 15.43 -4.90 1.99
C ILE A 129 16.27 -5.22 0.74
N GLY A 130 16.95 -6.38 0.72
CA GLY A 130 17.73 -6.84 -0.42
C GLY A 130 16.91 -7.06 -1.71
N TRP A 131 15.58 -7.18 -1.65
CA TRP A 131 14.72 -7.28 -2.85
C TRP A 131 14.46 -5.92 -3.53
N GLY A 132 14.82 -4.80 -2.91
CA GLY A 132 14.53 -3.45 -3.42
C GLY A 132 13.10 -3.00 -3.13
N THR A 133 12.63 -1.96 -3.77
CA THR A 133 11.36 -1.31 -3.47
C THR A 133 10.14 -2.08 -3.98
N HIS A 134 10.27 -2.88 -5.04
CA HIS A 134 9.17 -3.61 -5.67
C HIS A 134 9.41 -5.12 -5.69
N VAL A 135 8.38 -5.93 -5.44
CA VAL A 135 8.50 -7.39 -5.38
C VAL A 135 8.37 -8.09 -6.74
N PHE A 136 7.83 -7.42 -7.76
CA PHE A 136 7.63 -7.95 -9.10
C PHE A 136 8.37 -7.19 -10.21
N ARG A 137 9.11 -6.13 -9.88
CA ARG A 137 9.89 -5.32 -10.82
C ARG A 137 11.26 -4.99 -10.25
N SER A 138 12.25 -4.83 -11.11
CA SER A 138 13.48 -4.10 -10.78
C SER A 138 13.22 -2.60 -10.91
N GLU A 139 13.99 -1.77 -10.21
CA GLU A 139 13.80 -0.31 -10.24
C GLU A 139 13.87 0.23 -11.67
N GLY A 140 12.84 0.97 -12.09
CA GLY A 140 12.77 1.57 -13.42
C GLY A 140 12.57 0.59 -14.58
N GLU A 141 12.32 -0.72 -14.31
CA GLU A 141 12.23 -1.75 -15.33
C GLU A 141 10.84 -2.40 -15.42
N ALA A 142 10.67 -3.21 -16.47
CA ALA A 142 9.49 -4.01 -16.68
C ALA A 142 9.32 -5.08 -15.58
N LEU A 143 8.16 -5.74 -15.59
CA LEU A 143 7.85 -6.88 -14.71
C LEU A 143 8.91 -7.98 -14.87
N ASP A 144 9.39 -8.52 -13.75
CA ASP A 144 10.44 -9.53 -13.69
C ASP A 144 9.93 -10.83 -13.05
N ALA A 145 9.82 -11.87 -13.86
CA ALA A 145 9.39 -13.20 -13.41
C ALA A 145 10.37 -13.81 -12.41
N ASN A 146 11.68 -13.49 -12.49
CA ASN A 146 12.66 -14.00 -11.51
C ASN A 146 12.43 -13.41 -10.13
N LYS A 147 12.09 -12.11 -10.05
CA LYS A 147 11.70 -11.49 -8.76
C LYS A 147 10.44 -12.11 -8.17
N ALA A 148 9.43 -12.37 -9.01
CA ALA A 148 8.24 -13.07 -8.57
C ALA A 148 8.58 -14.45 -7.99
N ASN A 149 9.46 -15.21 -8.63
CA ASN A 149 9.91 -16.52 -8.16
C ASN A 149 10.68 -16.41 -6.84
N ILE A 150 11.54 -15.41 -6.67
CA ILE A 150 12.27 -15.18 -5.40
C ILE A 150 11.27 -15.01 -4.23
N LEU A 151 10.22 -14.20 -4.43
CA LEU A 151 9.18 -14.02 -3.43
C LEU A 151 8.41 -15.33 -3.17
N TYR A 152 8.04 -16.06 -4.21
CA TYR A 152 7.29 -17.30 -4.10
C TYR A 152 8.10 -18.37 -3.36
N ASP A 153 9.36 -18.55 -3.70
CA ASP A 153 10.28 -19.49 -3.05
C ASP A 153 10.51 -19.14 -1.57
N TYR A 154 10.63 -17.86 -1.26
CA TYR A 154 10.73 -17.40 0.13
C TYR A 154 9.49 -17.75 0.94
N ILE A 155 8.29 -17.45 0.40
CA ILE A 155 7.02 -17.76 1.08
C ILE A 155 6.84 -19.26 1.26
N ASP A 156 7.15 -20.07 0.24
CA ASP A 156 7.04 -21.53 0.32
C ASP A 156 7.95 -22.09 1.44
N LYS A 157 9.20 -21.64 1.53
CA LYS A 157 10.13 -22.01 2.60
C LYS A 157 9.63 -21.58 3.99
N ALA A 158 9.03 -20.37 4.09
CA ALA A 158 8.49 -19.89 5.35
C ALA A 158 7.27 -20.70 5.81
N ILE A 159 6.40 -21.13 4.87
CA ILE A 159 5.27 -22.03 5.15
C ILE A 159 5.80 -23.39 5.60
N ASP A 160 6.79 -23.98 4.90
CA ASP A 160 7.37 -25.27 5.26
C ASP A 160 8.00 -25.24 6.67
N LYS A 161 8.74 -24.18 6.98
CA LYS A 161 9.27 -23.95 8.32
C LYS A 161 8.19 -23.89 9.39
N ALA A 162 7.09 -23.19 9.11
CA ALA A 162 5.96 -23.08 10.04
C ALA A 162 5.21 -24.41 10.23
N ILE A 163 5.21 -25.30 9.22
CA ILE A 163 4.68 -26.66 9.34
C ILE A 163 5.57 -27.51 10.26
N GLU A 164 6.90 -27.42 10.09
CA GLU A 164 7.87 -28.21 10.88
C GLU A 164 7.99 -27.68 12.31
N THR A 165 7.95 -26.38 12.48
CA THR A 165 8.15 -25.69 13.77
C THR A 165 7.13 -24.56 13.91
N PRO A 166 5.90 -24.88 14.33
CA PRO A 166 4.86 -23.86 14.53
C PRO A 166 5.29 -22.80 15.56
N ASP A 167 4.98 -21.54 15.24
CA ASP A 167 5.25 -20.37 16.07
C ASP A 167 4.01 -19.46 16.14
N GLU A 168 4.18 -18.22 16.61
CA GLU A 168 3.09 -17.22 16.66
C GLU A 168 3.02 -16.31 15.43
N SER A 169 3.68 -16.64 14.33
CA SER A 169 3.66 -15.87 13.10
C SER A 169 2.33 -16.01 12.35
N LEU A 170 2.08 -15.07 11.43
CA LEU A 170 0.90 -15.15 10.55
C LEU A 170 0.89 -16.46 9.74
N TYR A 171 2.06 -17.00 9.37
CA TYR A 171 2.16 -18.30 8.69
C TYR A 171 1.53 -19.43 9.51
N SER A 172 1.94 -19.55 10.77
CA SER A 172 1.41 -20.56 11.69
C SER A 172 -0.07 -20.33 12.00
N VAL A 173 -0.51 -19.10 12.16
CA VAL A 173 -1.93 -18.76 12.37
C VAL A 173 -2.78 -19.22 11.19
N LEU A 174 -2.34 -18.97 9.96
CA LEU A 174 -3.07 -19.39 8.75
C LEU A 174 -3.09 -20.91 8.59
N LEU A 175 -2.00 -21.63 8.92
CA LEU A 175 -1.94 -23.09 8.90
C LEU A 175 -2.97 -23.74 9.85
N HIS A 176 -3.27 -23.07 10.97
CA HIS A 176 -4.19 -23.57 11.98
C HIS A 176 -5.61 -23.00 11.85
N ALA A 177 -5.83 -22.03 10.96
CA ALA A 177 -7.15 -21.45 10.73
C ALA A 177 -8.17 -22.50 10.27
N ASP A 178 -9.40 -22.36 10.70
CA ASP A 178 -10.54 -23.11 10.15
C ASP A 178 -11.17 -22.33 9.01
N PHE A 179 -11.26 -22.94 7.86
CA PHE A 179 -11.90 -22.37 6.67
C PHE A 179 -13.02 -23.30 6.21
N GLN A 180 -14.24 -23.00 6.59
CA GLN A 180 -15.43 -23.79 6.22
C GLN A 180 -15.30 -25.29 6.60
N GLY A 181 -14.77 -25.58 7.79
CA GLY A 181 -14.58 -26.95 8.29
C GLY A 181 -13.33 -27.68 7.75
N ARG A 182 -12.44 -26.99 7.06
CA ARG A 182 -11.14 -27.52 6.62
C ARG A 182 -9.99 -26.55 6.94
N LYS A 183 -8.77 -27.01 6.80
CA LYS A 183 -7.59 -26.14 6.80
C LYS A 183 -7.39 -25.45 5.45
N LEU A 184 -6.73 -24.31 5.45
CA LEU A 184 -6.25 -23.68 4.22
C LEU A 184 -5.22 -24.58 3.54
N THR A 185 -5.26 -24.61 2.23
CA THR A 185 -4.18 -25.22 1.44
C THR A 185 -2.93 -24.34 1.45
N LYS A 186 -1.78 -24.94 1.16
CA LYS A 186 -0.51 -24.22 1.04
C LYS A 186 -0.60 -23.05 0.04
N GLU A 187 -1.27 -23.29 -1.09
CA GLU A 187 -1.47 -22.27 -2.12
C GLU A 187 -2.37 -21.11 -1.67
N GLU A 188 -3.41 -21.38 -0.87
CA GLU A 188 -4.25 -20.33 -0.29
C GLU A 188 -3.46 -19.47 0.71
N ILE A 189 -2.65 -20.09 1.56
CA ILE A 189 -1.76 -19.37 2.49
C ILE A 189 -0.74 -18.54 1.71
N LYS A 190 -0.13 -19.13 0.68
CA LYS A 190 0.79 -18.44 -0.22
C LYS A 190 0.12 -17.20 -0.85
N GLY A 191 -1.12 -17.33 -1.31
CA GLY A 191 -1.90 -16.22 -1.87
C GLY A 191 -2.10 -15.05 -0.89
N VAL A 192 -2.38 -15.34 0.39
CA VAL A 192 -2.48 -14.33 1.45
C VAL A 192 -1.14 -13.64 1.69
N MET A 193 -0.07 -14.41 1.73
CA MET A 193 1.28 -13.88 2.00
C MET A 193 1.80 -13.05 0.82
N VAL A 194 1.61 -13.51 -0.42
CA VAL A 194 1.97 -12.75 -1.64
C VAL A 194 1.25 -11.40 -1.66
N LEU A 195 -0.05 -11.38 -1.35
CA LEU A 195 -0.80 -10.11 -1.24
C LEU A 195 -0.21 -9.20 -0.17
N THR A 196 0.17 -9.77 0.99
CA THR A 196 0.72 -8.99 2.11
C THR A 196 2.03 -8.30 1.73
N PHE A 197 2.92 -9.00 1.03
CA PHE A 197 4.18 -8.41 0.53
C PHE A 197 3.94 -7.41 -0.60
N ALA A 198 3.13 -7.76 -1.60
CA ALA A 198 2.90 -6.92 -2.76
C ALA A 198 2.11 -5.64 -2.40
N GLY A 199 1.04 -5.77 -1.62
CA GLY A 199 0.20 -4.63 -1.25
C GLY A 199 0.80 -3.71 -0.19
N GLY A 200 1.69 -4.23 0.67
CA GLY A 200 2.23 -3.52 1.82
C GLY A 200 3.60 -2.85 1.61
N ARG A 201 4.17 -2.89 0.40
CA ARG A 201 5.54 -2.43 0.16
C ARG A 201 5.59 -1.05 -0.51
N ASP A 202 5.40 -0.99 -1.81
CA ASP A 202 5.57 0.22 -2.60
C ASP A 202 4.66 1.35 -2.16
N THR A 203 3.41 1.04 -1.83
CA THR A 203 2.43 2.02 -1.40
C THR A 203 2.85 2.72 -0.10
N VAL A 204 3.45 1.99 0.84
CA VAL A 204 3.95 2.54 2.10
C VAL A 204 5.22 3.36 1.85
N ILE A 205 6.15 2.87 1.01
CA ILE A 205 7.36 3.59 0.63
C ILE A 205 6.99 4.92 -0.05
N ASN A 206 6.08 4.90 -1.01
CA ASN A 206 5.59 6.09 -1.70
C ASN A 206 4.91 7.07 -0.72
N ALA A 207 4.12 6.57 0.23
CA ALA A 207 3.49 7.43 1.24
C ALA A 207 4.52 8.13 2.14
N ILE A 208 5.57 7.41 2.58
CA ILE A 208 6.65 7.94 3.40
C ILE A 208 7.45 9.00 2.63
N THR A 209 7.89 8.68 1.41
CA THR A 209 8.73 9.57 0.60
C THR A 209 8.00 10.86 0.23
N ASN A 210 6.73 10.76 -0.16
CA ASN A 210 5.90 11.93 -0.43
C ASN A 210 5.66 12.80 0.81
N ALA A 211 5.44 12.19 1.99
CA ALA A 211 5.27 12.95 3.22
C ALA A 211 6.55 13.73 3.59
N ILE A 212 7.72 13.11 3.45
CA ILE A 212 9.01 13.75 3.71
C ILE A 212 9.27 14.89 2.72
N ALA A 213 9.02 14.67 1.43
CA ALA A 213 9.15 15.72 0.40
C ALA A 213 8.22 16.90 0.69
N TYR A 214 6.95 16.64 1.08
CA TYR A 214 6.03 17.69 1.48
C TYR A 214 6.56 18.51 2.66
N PHE A 215 7.11 17.88 3.68
CA PHE A 215 7.65 18.62 4.83
C PHE A 215 8.93 19.38 4.51
N ALA A 216 9.70 18.96 3.53
CA ALA A 216 10.84 19.73 3.04
C ALA A 216 10.39 21.02 2.36
N GLU A 217 9.33 20.96 1.56
CA GLU A 217 8.75 22.14 0.89
C GLU A 217 7.91 23.02 1.83
N HIS A 218 7.39 22.44 2.93
CA HIS A 218 6.49 23.11 3.87
C HIS A 218 6.96 22.94 5.34
N PRO A 219 8.14 23.46 5.71
CA PRO A 219 8.74 23.23 7.03
C PRO A 219 7.86 23.74 8.20
N GLN A 220 7.05 24.80 7.97
CA GLN A 220 6.08 25.30 8.96
C GLN A 220 5.01 24.25 9.32
N SER A 221 4.75 23.28 8.45
CA SER A 221 3.78 22.21 8.72
C SER A 221 4.26 21.25 9.82
N LEU A 222 5.56 20.94 9.89
CA LEU A 222 6.13 20.15 10.99
C LEU A 222 5.97 20.87 12.33
N GLU A 223 6.27 22.16 12.37
CA GLU A 223 6.13 22.96 13.60
C GLU A 223 4.67 23.03 14.06
N ARG A 224 3.72 23.25 13.11
CA ARG A 224 2.29 23.25 13.41
C ARG A 224 1.84 21.90 13.99
N LEU A 225 2.29 20.78 13.42
CA LEU A 225 1.96 19.43 13.89
C LEU A 225 2.58 19.10 15.25
N ASN A 226 3.75 19.67 15.56
CA ASN A 226 4.36 19.57 16.87
C ASN A 226 3.56 20.32 17.95
N GLN A 227 3.05 21.50 17.62
CA GLN A 227 2.22 22.30 18.53
C GLN A 227 0.80 21.74 18.69
N GLU A 228 0.26 21.09 17.65
CA GLU A 228 -1.09 20.52 17.61
C GLU A 228 -1.06 19.00 17.30
N PRO A 229 -0.50 18.12 18.16
CA PRO A 229 -0.30 16.69 17.87
C PRO A 229 -1.59 15.93 17.51
N LYS A 230 -2.73 16.38 18.03
CA LYS A 230 -4.04 15.79 17.69
C LYS A 230 -4.41 15.95 16.22
N MET A 231 -3.80 16.89 15.51
CA MET A 231 -4.01 17.11 14.08
C MET A 231 -3.34 16.03 13.22
N ILE A 232 -2.31 15.35 13.72
CA ILE A 232 -1.54 14.34 12.97
C ILE A 232 -2.47 13.26 12.37
N VAL A 233 -3.50 12.84 13.10
CA VAL A 233 -4.46 11.85 12.60
C VAL A 233 -5.17 12.34 11.32
N ARG A 234 -5.55 13.62 11.28
CA ARG A 234 -6.18 14.21 10.08
C ARG A 234 -5.16 14.40 8.96
N ALA A 235 -3.95 14.82 9.29
CA ALA A 235 -2.87 14.98 8.32
C ALA A 235 -2.53 13.65 7.62
N VAL A 236 -2.55 12.53 8.35
CA VAL A 236 -2.37 11.19 7.77
C VAL A 236 -3.45 10.88 6.73
N GLU A 237 -4.74 11.08 7.06
CA GLU A 237 -5.83 10.84 6.10
C GLU A 237 -5.72 11.79 4.88
N GLU A 238 -5.28 13.03 5.11
CA GLU A 238 -5.10 13.99 4.03
C GLU A 238 -3.93 13.61 3.09
N PHE A 239 -2.83 13.11 3.63
CA PHE A 239 -1.73 12.60 2.82
C PHE A 239 -2.16 11.38 2.00
N ILE A 240 -2.92 10.45 2.59
CA ILE A 240 -3.48 9.31 1.85
C ILE A 240 -4.43 9.77 0.75
N ARG A 241 -5.29 10.76 1.01
CA ARG A 241 -6.15 11.36 -0.02
C ARG A 241 -5.33 11.96 -1.13
N TYR A 242 -4.45 12.89 -0.79
CA TYR A 242 -3.73 13.71 -1.76
C TYR A 242 -2.74 12.92 -2.59
N PHE A 243 -1.91 12.12 -1.95
CA PHE A 243 -0.89 11.34 -2.65
C PHE A 243 -1.43 10.06 -3.29
N SER A 244 -2.50 9.47 -2.75
CA SER A 244 -3.10 8.23 -3.29
C SER A 244 -2.02 7.25 -3.77
N PRO A 245 -1.24 6.63 -2.87
CA PRO A 245 -0.03 5.87 -3.24
C PRO A 245 -0.27 4.73 -4.22
N LEU A 246 -1.49 4.18 -4.26
CA LEU A 246 -1.99 3.33 -5.31
C LEU A 246 -2.92 4.16 -6.21
N THR A 247 -2.57 4.32 -7.47
CA THR A 247 -3.31 5.18 -8.39
C THR A 247 -4.67 4.61 -8.74
N GLN A 248 -4.73 3.33 -9.06
CA GLN A 248 -5.91 2.69 -9.62
C GLN A 248 -5.91 1.17 -9.37
N MET A 249 -7.07 0.55 -9.58
CA MET A 249 -7.23 -0.91 -9.57
C MET A 249 -8.34 -1.34 -10.51
N GLY A 250 -8.07 -2.37 -11.31
CA GLY A 250 -9.01 -2.89 -12.29
C GLY A 250 -10.15 -3.72 -11.69
N ARG A 251 -11.18 -3.90 -12.49
CA ARG A 251 -12.25 -4.89 -12.34
C ARG A 251 -12.58 -5.48 -13.69
N VAL A 252 -13.02 -6.71 -13.71
CA VAL A 252 -13.52 -7.38 -14.92
C VAL A 252 -15.04 -7.25 -14.97
N VAL A 253 -15.57 -6.86 -16.12
CA VAL A 253 -17.02 -6.74 -16.35
C VAL A 253 -17.57 -8.13 -16.64
N THR A 254 -18.60 -8.57 -15.91
CA THR A 254 -19.15 -9.93 -16.03
C THR A 254 -20.24 -10.05 -17.10
N GLU A 255 -20.92 -8.95 -17.42
CA GLU A 255 -22.03 -8.89 -18.38
C GLU A 255 -22.06 -7.54 -19.08
N ASP A 256 -22.64 -7.49 -20.28
CA ASP A 256 -22.82 -6.22 -21.00
C ASP A 256 -23.59 -5.23 -20.11
N THR A 257 -22.99 -4.08 -19.85
CA THR A 257 -23.56 -3.07 -18.97
C THR A 257 -23.21 -1.64 -19.42
N VAL A 258 -23.68 -0.66 -18.67
CA VAL A 258 -23.33 0.76 -18.88
C VAL A 258 -22.67 1.30 -17.62
N VAL A 259 -21.51 1.93 -17.79
CA VAL A 259 -20.79 2.62 -16.72
C VAL A 259 -20.45 4.04 -17.16
N CYS A 260 -20.79 5.06 -16.36
CA CYS A 260 -20.60 6.47 -16.71
C CYS A 260 -21.12 6.84 -18.11
N GLU A 261 -22.31 6.35 -18.47
CA GLU A 261 -22.97 6.56 -19.78
C GLU A 261 -22.28 5.87 -20.99
N HIS A 262 -21.20 5.11 -20.75
CA HIS A 262 -20.50 4.35 -21.78
C HIS A 262 -20.80 2.85 -21.66
N ALA A 263 -20.95 2.21 -22.82
CA ALA A 263 -21.12 0.76 -22.86
C ALA A 263 -19.84 0.05 -22.41
N ALA A 264 -19.97 -0.87 -21.47
CA ALA A 264 -18.91 -1.78 -21.04
C ALA A 264 -19.33 -3.21 -21.37
N LYS A 265 -18.53 -3.88 -22.18
CA LYS A 265 -18.79 -5.24 -22.63
C LYS A 265 -18.32 -6.27 -21.60
N ALA A 266 -19.01 -7.40 -21.57
CA ALA A 266 -18.57 -8.57 -20.82
C ALA A 266 -17.12 -8.92 -21.18
N ASP A 267 -16.38 -9.38 -20.20
CA ASP A 267 -14.94 -9.71 -20.26
C ASP A 267 -14.00 -8.54 -20.63
N THR A 268 -14.48 -7.29 -20.61
CA THR A 268 -13.60 -6.11 -20.64
C THR A 268 -13.24 -5.67 -19.25
N ARG A 269 -12.28 -4.72 -19.14
CA ARG A 269 -11.87 -4.18 -17.84
C ARG A 269 -12.34 -2.74 -17.65
N VAL A 270 -12.70 -2.41 -16.41
CA VAL A 270 -12.77 -1.03 -15.93
C VAL A 270 -11.71 -0.80 -14.87
N SER A 271 -11.19 0.41 -14.77
CA SER A 271 -10.23 0.81 -13.74
C SER A 271 -10.83 1.84 -12.82
N LEU A 272 -10.75 1.59 -11.52
CA LEU A 272 -11.16 2.49 -10.45
C LEU A 272 -9.99 3.41 -10.12
N CYS A 273 -9.98 4.64 -10.64
CA CYS A 273 -8.91 5.60 -10.41
C CYS A 273 -9.09 6.30 -9.05
N TRP A 274 -8.48 5.72 -8.00
CA TRP A 274 -8.51 6.28 -6.64
C TRP A 274 -7.93 7.69 -6.58
N ALA A 275 -6.84 7.91 -7.32
CA ALA A 275 -6.15 9.20 -7.34
C ALA A 275 -7.02 10.33 -7.90
N SER A 276 -7.75 10.08 -8.98
CA SER A 276 -8.69 11.05 -9.55
C SER A 276 -9.90 11.25 -8.64
N ALA A 277 -10.49 10.15 -8.15
CA ALA A 277 -11.64 10.20 -7.23
C ALA A 277 -11.33 11.02 -5.96
N ASN A 278 -10.10 10.94 -5.44
CA ASN A 278 -9.63 11.71 -4.30
C ASN A 278 -9.37 13.21 -4.59
N ARG A 279 -9.43 13.61 -5.86
CA ARG A 279 -9.32 15.00 -6.35
C ARG A 279 -10.63 15.53 -6.94
N ASP A 280 -11.74 14.82 -6.76
CA ASP A 280 -13.05 15.23 -7.27
C ASP A 280 -13.55 16.47 -6.55
N ALA A 281 -13.62 17.62 -7.28
CA ALA A 281 -14.07 18.90 -6.76
C ALA A 281 -15.55 18.91 -6.32
N SER A 282 -16.36 17.94 -6.77
CA SER A 282 -17.74 17.79 -6.29
C SER A 282 -17.82 17.23 -4.86
N VAL A 283 -16.71 16.67 -4.33
CA VAL A 283 -16.64 16.03 -3.02
C VAL A 283 -15.67 16.74 -2.08
N PHE A 284 -14.55 17.21 -2.60
CA PHE A 284 -13.48 17.82 -1.81
C PHE A 284 -13.33 19.29 -2.13
N GLU A 285 -13.52 20.14 -1.13
CA GLU A 285 -13.13 21.54 -1.23
C GLU A 285 -11.61 21.64 -1.34
N GLN A 286 -11.10 22.50 -2.23
CA GLN A 286 -9.66 22.62 -2.53
C GLN A 286 -9.01 21.22 -2.79
N PRO A 287 -9.47 20.46 -3.81
CA PRO A 287 -9.08 19.08 -4.00
C PRO A 287 -7.59 18.91 -4.32
N ASN A 288 -6.96 19.94 -4.89
CA ASN A 288 -5.56 19.96 -5.31
C ASN A 288 -4.61 20.54 -4.24
N GLU A 289 -5.13 20.85 -3.05
CA GLU A 289 -4.35 21.33 -1.91
C GLU A 289 -4.28 20.29 -0.81
N ILE A 290 -3.18 20.30 -0.05
CA ILE A 290 -3.06 19.54 1.20
C ILE A 290 -3.57 20.41 2.34
N VAL A 291 -4.70 20.02 2.93
CA VAL A 291 -5.31 20.69 4.08
C VAL A 291 -5.16 19.77 5.30
N LEU A 292 -4.09 19.97 6.08
CA LEU A 292 -3.69 19.06 7.18
C LEU A 292 -4.77 18.81 8.24
N ASP A 293 -5.70 19.73 8.40
CA ASP A 293 -6.81 19.66 9.36
C ASP A 293 -8.18 19.45 8.69
N ARG A 294 -8.20 18.96 7.44
CA ARG A 294 -9.45 18.68 6.71
C ARG A 294 -10.43 17.90 7.57
N LYS A 295 -11.61 18.46 7.80
CA LYS A 295 -12.62 17.89 8.71
C LYS A 295 -13.38 16.74 8.07
N THR A 296 -13.90 16.95 6.85
CA THR A 296 -14.63 15.94 6.09
C THR A 296 -13.73 15.41 4.99
N ASN A 297 -13.32 14.16 5.11
CA ASN A 297 -12.34 13.54 4.21
C ASN A 297 -12.77 12.11 3.81
N PRO A 298 -13.85 11.97 2.97
CA PRO A 298 -14.35 10.68 2.55
C PRO A 298 -13.50 10.06 1.42
N HIS A 299 -12.17 10.09 1.59
CA HIS A 299 -11.26 9.60 0.57
C HIS A 299 -11.36 8.09 0.34
N VAL A 300 -10.98 7.67 -0.85
CA VAL A 300 -10.94 6.27 -1.28
C VAL A 300 -9.51 5.77 -1.50
N GLY A 301 -8.51 6.40 -0.88
CA GLY A 301 -7.09 6.03 -1.00
C GLY A 301 -6.75 4.64 -0.44
N PHE A 302 -7.62 4.08 0.40
CA PHE A 302 -7.57 2.69 0.85
C PHE A 302 -8.56 1.78 0.11
N GLY A 303 -9.05 2.18 -1.06
CA GLY A 303 -10.14 1.50 -1.74
C GLY A 303 -11.49 1.76 -1.09
N PHE A 304 -12.51 1.01 -1.53
CA PHE A 304 -13.87 1.16 -1.03
C PHE A 304 -14.61 -0.17 -1.00
N SER A 305 -15.61 -0.32 -0.09
CA SER A 305 -16.50 -1.47 0.06
C SER A 305 -15.74 -2.76 0.45
N HIS A 306 -16.08 -3.89 -0.16
CA HIS A 306 -15.58 -5.22 0.21
C HIS A 306 -14.05 -5.31 0.21
N HIS A 307 -13.40 -4.70 -0.77
CA HIS A 307 -11.95 -4.71 -0.95
C HIS A 307 -11.21 -3.54 -0.28
N THR A 308 -11.81 -2.88 0.73
CA THR A 308 -11.09 -1.87 1.52
C THR A 308 -9.80 -2.48 2.07
N CYS A 309 -8.70 -1.73 1.98
CA CYS A 309 -7.35 -2.18 2.31
C CYS A 309 -7.28 -2.83 3.70
N LEU A 310 -6.78 -4.07 3.77
CA LEU A 310 -6.54 -4.78 5.02
C LEU A 310 -5.43 -4.11 5.85
N GLY A 311 -4.39 -3.60 5.18
CA GLY A 311 -3.24 -2.94 5.80
C GLY A 311 -3.49 -1.50 6.25
N ALA A 312 -4.72 -0.98 6.12
CA ALA A 312 -5.01 0.43 6.42
C ALA A 312 -4.63 0.85 7.84
N ALA A 313 -4.88 0.01 8.85
CA ALA A 313 -4.50 0.28 10.23
C ALA A 313 -2.98 0.35 10.39
N HIS A 314 -2.24 -0.56 9.76
CA HIS A 314 -0.77 -0.58 9.78
C HIS A 314 -0.16 0.66 9.13
N THR A 315 -0.59 1.00 7.92
CA THR A 315 -0.12 2.20 7.20
C THR A 315 -0.41 3.48 7.98
N ARG A 316 -1.61 3.61 8.57
CA ARG A 316 -1.96 4.75 9.42
C ARG A 316 -1.04 4.90 10.62
N GLN A 317 -0.69 3.79 11.29
CA GLN A 317 0.24 3.84 12.42
C GLN A 317 1.65 4.21 11.98
N ILE A 318 2.16 3.64 10.88
CA ILE A 318 3.46 4.01 10.32
C ILE A 318 3.51 5.52 10.04
N LEU A 319 2.56 6.06 9.29
CA LEU A 319 2.56 7.48 8.94
C LEU A 319 2.36 8.38 10.17
N LYS A 320 1.49 8.00 11.09
CA LYS A 320 1.27 8.73 12.34
C LYS A 320 2.56 8.84 13.15
N ILE A 321 3.22 7.71 13.40
CA ILE A 321 4.46 7.66 14.18
C ILE A 321 5.59 8.39 13.46
N LEU A 322 5.72 8.21 12.14
CA LEU A 322 6.70 8.94 11.33
C LEU A 322 6.54 10.45 11.50
N ILE A 323 5.32 10.96 11.30
CA ILE A 323 5.02 12.39 11.39
C ILE A 323 5.28 12.91 12.80
N GLN A 324 4.91 12.14 13.84
CA GLN A 324 5.21 12.49 15.23
C GLN A 324 6.71 12.63 15.47
N LEU A 325 7.48 11.63 15.10
CA LEU A 325 8.94 11.62 15.28
C LEU A 325 9.62 12.75 14.49
N LEU A 326 9.19 13.00 13.25
CA LEU A 326 9.70 14.12 12.45
C LEU A 326 9.35 15.47 13.12
N ALA A 327 8.10 15.65 13.54
CA ALA A 327 7.65 16.87 14.20
C ALA A 327 8.38 17.13 15.53
N GLU A 328 8.71 16.09 16.28
CA GLU A 328 9.42 16.19 17.55
C GLU A 328 10.91 16.43 17.37
N LYS A 329 11.57 15.72 16.44
CA LYS A 329 13.04 15.62 16.36
C LYS A 329 13.66 16.47 15.25
N VAL A 330 12.92 16.80 14.18
CA VAL A 330 13.45 17.45 12.98
C VAL A 330 13.07 18.93 12.92
N GLN A 331 14.08 19.81 12.77
CA GLN A 331 13.89 21.24 12.60
C GLN A 331 13.58 21.58 11.13
N SER A 332 14.32 20.97 10.19
CA SER A 332 14.15 21.19 8.75
C SER A 332 14.64 20.00 7.96
N ILE A 333 14.10 19.87 6.77
CA ILE A 333 14.48 18.89 5.74
C ILE A 333 14.89 19.68 4.50
N GLU A 334 16.08 19.39 3.96
CA GLU A 334 16.59 19.99 2.73
C GLU A 334 16.68 18.88 1.67
N ILE A 335 15.99 19.05 0.53
CA ILE A 335 16.13 18.16 -0.63
C ILE A 335 17.38 18.57 -1.40
N LEU A 336 18.31 17.63 -1.59
CA LEU A 336 19.57 17.84 -2.30
C LEU A 336 19.48 17.42 -3.76
N ASP A 337 18.78 16.27 -3.99
CA ASP A 337 18.56 15.70 -5.32
C ASP A 337 17.36 14.75 -5.29
N HIS A 338 16.73 14.50 -6.44
CA HIS A 338 15.64 13.52 -6.53
C HIS A 338 15.41 13.02 -7.96
N THR A 339 14.84 11.82 -8.04
CA THR A 339 14.29 11.23 -9.26
C THR A 339 12.86 10.78 -8.98
N ASP A 340 11.92 11.31 -9.72
CA ASP A 340 10.50 11.01 -9.55
C ASP A 340 10.16 9.59 -10.03
N ASN A 341 9.30 8.90 -9.28
CA ASN A 341 8.66 7.67 -9.73
C ASN A 341 7.35 8.04 -10.44
N ILE A 342 7.36 7.89 -11.75
CA ILE A 342 6.23 8.27 -12.63
C ILE A 342 5.63 7.01 -13.23
N GLU A 343 4.35 6.77 -12.94
CA GLU A 343 3.54 5.77 -13.62
C GLU A 343 2.96 6.36 -14.90
N GLN A 344 3.01 5.60 -16.01
CA GLN A 344 2.49 6.01 -17.31
C GLN A 344 1.40 5.06 -17.81
N TRP A 345 0.31 5.62 -18.34
CA TRP A 345 -0.80 4.89 -18.92
C TRP A 345 -1.22 5.56 -20.25
N GLY A 346 -0.60 5.14 -21.34
CA GLY A 346 -0.81 5.78 -22.64
C GLY A 346 -0.32 7.24 -22.62
N GLU A 347 -1.24 8.18 -22.82
CA GLU A 347 -0.93 9.63 -22.82
C GLU A 347 -0.97 10.26 -21.42
N PHE A 348 -1.31 9.49 -20.40
CA PHE A 348 -1.40 9.98 -19.03
C PHE A 348 -0.21 9.52 -18.21
N ASP A 349 0.33 10.42 -17.42
CA ASP A 349 1.35 10.14 -16.44
C ASP A 349 0.95 10.66 -15.05
N ARG A 350 1.55 10.09 -14.03
CA ARG A 350 1.36 10.52 -12.65
C ARG A 350 2.58 10.20 -11.81
N LYS A 351 3.09 11.20 -11.11
CA LYS A 351 4.05 10.99 -10.03
C LYS A 351 3.38 10.28 -8.86
N VAL A 352 3.90 9.11 -8.48
CA VAL A 352 3.39 8.32 -7.34
C VAL A 352 4.32 8.39 -6.13
N GLY A 353 5.57 8.74 -6.31
CA GLY A 353 6.59 8.83 -5.28
C GLY A 353 7.94 9.19 -5.88
N PHE A 354 8.98 8.56 -5.37
CA PHE A 354 10.35 8.80 -5.81
C PHE A 354 11.08 7.47 -6.02
N HIS A 355 11.94 7.39 -7.04
CA HIS A 355 12.97 6.35 -7.16
C HIS A 355 14.18 6.68 -6.32
N HIS A 356 14.49 7.97 -6.18
CA HIS A 356 15.57 8.51 -5.39
C HIS A 356 15.14 9.85 -4.77
N LEU A 357 15.46 10.05 -3.50
CA LEU A 357 15.17 11.32 -2.80
C LEU A 357 16.28 11.58 -1.77
N GLN A 358 17.32 12.29 -2.22
CA GLN A 358 18.44 12.64 -1.35
C GLN A 358 18.09 13.84 -0.48
N VAL A 359 18.19 13.66 0.83
CA VAL A 359 17.87 14.73 1.78
C VAL A 359 18.97 14.90 2.84
N LYS A 360 18.94 16.07 3.47
CA LYS A 360 19.65 16.37 4.72
C LYS A 360 18.63 16.75 5.78
N LEU A 361 18.69 16.09 6.92
CA LEU A 361 17.89 16.45 8.09
C LEU A 361 18.70 17.33 9.03
N LYS A 362 18.03 18.32 9.61
CA LYS A 362 18.58 19.11 10.73
C LYS A 362 17.78 18.78 11.98
N ALA A 363 18.45 18.30 13.02
CA ALA A 363 17.82 18.03 14.30
C ALA A 363 17.34 19.32 14.98
N LYS A 364 16.26 19.23 15.75
CA LYS A 364 15.89 20.25 16.74
C LYS A 364 16.93 20.25 17.88
N ASN A 365 17.22 21.44 18.42
CA ASN A 365 18.12 21.61 19.57
C ASN A 365 17.46 21.09 20.86
#